data_d21c97ac9e1dde1dd5410f2d14c0fbfc
#
_entry.id   d21c97ac9e1dde1dd5410f2d14c0fbfc
#
_cell.length_a   1.000
_cell.length_b   1.000
_cell.length_c   1.000
_cell.angle_alpha   90.00
_cell.angle_beta   90.00
_cell.angle_gamma   90.00
#
_symmetry.space_group_name_H-M   'P 1'
#
loop_
_entity.id
_entity.type
_entity.pdbx_description
1 polymer ?
#
loop_
_entity_poly.entity_id
_entity_poly.type
_entity_poly.pdbx_seq_one_letter_code
_entity_poly.pdbx_strand_id
1 'polypeptide(L)'
;MVILSSLKINMNNLAYVEKSLNSKTLRVAVIGIGRIGLPTALSFAKSGLSTIGVDINEKLIQKINSGNFPLKDEPGYEEIFHDVIKNGKFSATTNIEEAVPNSDLILLSLPTPMDENNIPDYSALRTVASNLSDILSPDSLVIVESTIEPGFIEDEMVSIITKSGRLSATENF
;
A
#
# COMPACT_ATOMS: atom_id res chain seq x y z
N MET A 1 -9.32 -11.55 6.03
CA MET A 1 -10.31 -11.20 4.99
C MET A 1 -11.49 -10.55 5.71
N VAL A 2 -11.44 -9.23 5.85
CA VAL A 2 -12.56 -8.47 6.44
C VAL A 2 -13.59 -8.28 5.34
N ILE A 3 -14.76 -8.88 5.50
CA ILE A 3 -15.89 -8.71 4.58
C ILE A 3 -16.50 -7.34 4.91
N LEU A 4 -16.34 -6.39 4.01
CA LEU A 4 -16.96 -5.06 4.04
C LEU A 4 -18.48 -5.20 3.83
N SER A 5 -19.22 -5.52 4.89
CA SER A 5 -20.68 -5.75 4.80
C SER A 5 -21.52 -4.45 4.82
N SER A 6 -20.90 -3.27 4.85
CA SER A 6 -21.60 -1.98 4.87
C SER A 6 -21.03 -0.88 3.97
N LEU A 7 -19.89 -1.06 3.36
CA LEU A 7 -19.35 -0.12 2.40
C LEU A 7 -20.06 -0.29 1.05
N LYS A 8 -20.78 0.72 0.60
CA LYS A 8 -21.28 0.81 -0.78
C LYS A 8 -20.07 1.01 -1.70
N ILE A 9 -19.50 -0.09 -2.20
CA ILE A 9 -18.45 -0.02 -3.21
C ILE A 9 -19.04 0.69 -4.41
N ASN A 10 -18.41 1.79 -4.83
CA ASN A 10 -18.80 2.47 -6.05
C ASN A 10 -18.53 1.52 -7.24
N MET A 11 -19.61 1.01 -7.87
CA MET A 11 -19.52 0.03 -8.96
C MET A 11 -18.73 0.56 -10.17
N ASN A 12 -18.66 1.88 -10.34
CA ASN A 12 -17.87 2.50 -11.40
C ASN A 12 -16.37 2.34 -11.12
N ASN A 13 -15.96 2.44 -9.85
CA ASN A 13 -14.56 2.22 -9.43
C ASN A 13 -14.16 0.75 -9.59
N LEU A 14 -15.02 -0.20 -9.26
CA LEU A 14 -14.78 -1.62 -9.50
C LEU A 14 -14.55 -1.93 -10.98
N ALA A 15 -15.41 -1.44 -11.85
CA ALA A 15 -15.26 -1.64 -13.30
C ALA A 15 -13.97 -0.99 -13.85
N TYR A 16 -13.57 0.16 -13.32
CA TYR A 16 -12.31 0.81 -13.65
C TYR A 16 -11.12 -0.04 -13.19
N VAL A 17 -11.12 -0.50 -11.93
CA VAL A 17 -10.05 -1.34 -11.37
C VAL A 17 -9.93 -2.65 -12.16
N GLU A 18 -11.04 -3.33 -12.44
CA GLU A 18 -11.03 -4.57 -13.24
C GLU A 18 -10.47 -4.35 -14.65
N LYS A 19 -10.91 -3.30 -15.34
CA LYS A 19 -10.38 -2.93 -16.65
C LYS A 19 -8.88 -2.62 -16.59
N SER A 20 -8.45 -1.85 -15.60
CA SER A 20 -7.05 -1.44 -15.42
C SER A 20 -6.15 -2.61 -15.01
N LEU A 21 -6.66 -3.58 -14.25
CA LEU A 21 -5.98 -4.84 -13.97
C LEU A 21 -5.78 -5.65 -15.25
N ASN A 22 -6.84 -5.84 -16.04
CA ASN A 22 -6.81 -6.63 -17.28
C ASN A 22 -5.89 -5.99 -18.34
N SER A 23 -5.86 -4.66 -18.43
CA SER A 23 -4.98 -3.91 -19.35
C SER A 23 -3.58 -3.69 -18.78
N LYS A 24 -3.31 -4.07 -17.52
CA LYS A 24 -2.04 -3.84 -16.80
C LYS A 24 -1.63 -2.37 -16.71
N THR A 25 -2.61 -1.48 -16.63
CA THR A 25 -2.38 -0.02 -16.49
C THR A 25 -2.52 0.45 -15.05
N LEU A 26 -3.00 -0.40 -14.14
CA LEU A 26 -3.11 -0.08 -12.72
C LEU A 26 -1.73 0.19 -12.12
N ARG A 27 -1.63 1.26 -11.35
CA ARG A 27 -0.43 1.67 -10.63
C ARG A 27 -0.62 1.37 -9.14
N VAL A 28 0.36 0.73 -8.54
CA VAL A 28 0.29 0.24 -7.16
C VAL A 28 1.35 0.91 -6.31
N ALA A 29 0.97 1.46 -5.17
CA ALA A 29 1.89 1.84 -4.10
C ALA A 29 1.74 0.87 -2.93
N VAL A 30 2.86 0.35 -2.43
CA VAL A 30 2.89 -0.48 -1.22
C VAL A 30 3.66 0.27 -0.15
N ILE A 31 2.98 0.67 0.92
CA ILE A 31 3.54 1.42 2.03
C ILE A 31 3.93 0.47 3.15
N GLY A 32 5.24 0.44 3.47
CA GLY A 32 5.86 -0.55 4.34
C GLY A 32 6.31 -1.78 3.54
N ILE A 33 7.52 -1.73 2.97
CA ILE A 33 8.10 -2.83 2.19
C ILE A 33 9.06 -3.68 3.03
N GLY A 34 8.58 -4.09 4.20
CA GLY A 34 9.22 -5.08 5.06
C GLY A 34 9.02 -6.51 4.57
N ARG A 35 8.98 -7.48 5.53
CA ARG A 35 8.88 -8.92 5.21
C ARG A 35 7.59 -9.32 4.49
N ILE A 36 6.50 -8.60 4.70
CA ILE A 36 5.21 -8.86 4.04
C ILE A 36 5.05 -7.97 2.82
N GLY A 37 5.21 -6.65 2.98
CA GLY A 37 4.93 -5.70 1.91
C GLY A 37 5.85 -5.81 0.69
N LEU A 38 7.14 -6.15 0.87
CA LEU A 38 8.03 -6.33 -0.28
C LEU A 38 7.63 -7.53 -1.17
N PRO A 39 7.39 -8.75 -0.65
CA PRO A 39 6.87 -9.85 -1.44
C PRO A 39 5.54 -9.51 -2.13
N THR A 40 4.63 -8.82 -1.45
CA THR A 40 3.36 -8.36 -2.02
C THR A 40 3.60 -7.40 -3.20
N ALA A 41 4.47 -6.39 -3.02
CA ALA A 41 4.84 -5.45 -4.08
C ALA A 41 5.46 -6.14 -5.29
N LEU A 42 6.38 -7.09 -5.05
CA LEU A 42 7.01 -7.86 -6.13
C LEU A 42 6.01 -8.75 -6.88
N SER A 43 4.99 -9.25 -6.20
CA SER A 43 3.92 -10.06 -6.82
C SER A 43 3.06 -9.23 -7.77
N PHE A 44 2.71 -7.99 -7.39
CA PHE A 44 2.06 -7.04 -8.28
C PHE A 44 2.93 -6.71 -9.50
N ALA A 45 4.20 -6.36 -9.26
CA ALA A 45 5.15 -6.06 -10.34
C ALA A 45 5.36 -7.24 -11.29
N LYS A 46 5.46 -8.47 -10.77
CA LYS A 46 5.55 -9.71 -11.56
C LYS A 46 4.33 -9.91 -12.46
N SER A 47 3.14 -9.52 -12.01
CA SER A 47 1.93 -9.59 -12.84
C SER A 47 1.92 -8.55 -13.98
N GLY A 48 2.91 -7.65 -14.01
CA GLY A 48 3.11 -6.62 -15.04
C GLY A 48 2.60 -5.24 -14.65
N LEU A 49 2.11 -5.05 -13.42
CA LEU A 49 1.66 -3.75 -12.91
C LEU A 49 2.86 -2.87 -12.56
N SER A 50 2.71 -1.55 -12.77
CA SER A 50 3.69 -0.58 -12.30
C SER A 50 3.57 -0.43 -10.79
N THR A 51 4.59 -0.80 -10.05
CA THR A 51 4.55 -0.87 -8.59
C THR A 51 5.67 -0.04 -7.96
N ILE A 52 5.34 0.77 -6.97
CA ILE A 52 6.30 1.53 -6.18
C ILE A 52 6.19 1.12 -4.71
N GLY A 53 7.32 0.74 -4.11
CA GLY A 53 7.42 0.46 -2.68
C GLY A 53 7.85 1.70 -1.91
N VAL A 54 7.24 1.93 -0.74
CA VAL A 54 7.59 3.05 0.14
C VAL A 54 7.97 2.52 1.51
N ASP A 55 9.11 2.97 2.04
CA ASP A 55 9.53 2.66 3.40
C ASP A 55 10.38 3.79 3.98
N ILE A 56 10.24 4.05 5.28
CA ILE A 56 11.02 5.08 5.98
C ILE A 56 12.50 4.69 6.17
N ASN A 57 12.83 3.41 5.96
CA ASN A 57 14.18 2.88 6.14
C ASN A 57 15.04 3.17 4.90
N GLU A 58 15.78 4.27 4.92
CA GLU A 58 16.66 4.68 3.84
C GLU A 58 17.67 3.59 3.43
N LYS A 59 18.21 2.81 4.38
CA LYS A 59 19.16 1.73 4.07
C LYS A 59 18.49 0.60 3.27
N LEU A 60 17.22 0.30 3.58
CA LEU A 60 16.44 -0.66 2.82
C LEU A 60 16.22 -0.16 1.39
N ILE A 61 15.80 1.10 1.24
CA ILE A 61 15.57 1.71 -0.07
C ILE A 61 16.85 1.76 -0.90
N GLN A 62 17.99 2.19 -0.32
CA GLN A 62 19.28 2.19 -0.99
C GLN A 62 19.69 0.79 -1.46
N LYS A 63 19.48 -0.23 -0.61
CA LYS A 63 19.77 -1.63 -0.93
C LYS A 63 18.94 -2.13 -2.11
N ILE A 64 17.65 -1.86 -2.11
CA ILE A 64 16.72 -2.20 -3.20
C ILE A 64 17.13 -1.49 -4.49
N ASN A 65 17.33 -0.19 -4.45
CA ASN A 65 17.66 0.62 -5.63
C ASN A 65 19.05 0.30 -6.20
N SER A 66 19.95 -0.30 -5.39
CA SER A 66 21.23 -0.85 -5.85
C SER A 66 21.11 -2.25 -6.47
N GLY A 67 19.89 -2.79 -6.62
CA GLY A 67 19.66 -4.12 -7.17
C GLY A 67 19.97 -5.27 -6.21
N ASN A 68 20.09 -5.01 -4.91
CA ASN A 68 20.37 -6.02 -3.90
C ASN A 68 19.09 -6.44 -3.19
N PHE A 69 18.70 -7.71 -3.35
CA PHE A 69 17.52 -8.25 -2.67
C PHE A 69 17.71 -8.27 -1.14
N PRO A 70 16.79 -7.67 -0.36
CA PRO A 70 17.00 -7.52 1.07
C PRO A 70 16.61 -8.73 1.92
N LEU A 71 15.67 -9.58 1.45
CA LEU A 71 15.05 -10.66 2.22
C LEU A 71 15.64 -12.01 1.84
N LYS A 72 16.87 -12.29 2.30
CA LYS A 72 17.59 -13.53 1.93
C LYS A 72 16.90 -14.83 2.36
N ASP A 73 16.02 -14.75 3.36
CA ASP A 73 15.32 -15.91 3.93
C ASP A 73 13.95 -16.18 3.24
N GLU A 74 13.60 -15.41 2.19
CA GLU A 74 12.35 -15.57 1.45
C GLU A 74 12.63 -16.23 0.09
N PRO A 75 12.52 -17.58 -0.01
CA PRO A 75 12.86 -18.31 -1.23
C PRO A 75 11.95 -17.93 -2.40
N GLY A 76 12.55 -17.82 -3.59
CA GLY A 76 11.83 -17.58 -4.85
C GLY A 76 11.55 -16.09 -5.17
N TYR A 77 11.73 -15.18 -4.23
CA TYR A 77 11.49 -13.74 -4.49
C TYR A 77 12.71 -13.03 -5.08
N GLU A 78 13.91 -13.55 -4.91
CA GLU A 78 15.12 -12.90 -5.43
C GLU A 78 15.14 -12.86 -6.97
N GLU A 79 14.75 -13.94 -7.65
CA GLU A 79 14.62 -13.95 -9.11
C GLU A 79 13.55 -12.95 -9.59
N ILE A 80 12.38 -12.94 -8.92
CA ILE A 80 11.29 -12.02 -9.23
C ILE A 80 11.77 -10.58 -9.08
N PHE A 81 12.47 -10.28 -7.98
CA PHE A 81 13.02 -8.97 -7.70
C PHE A 81 13.92 -8.46 -8.83
N HIS A 82 14.89 -9.28 -9.25
CA HIS A 82 15.81 -8.90 -10.33
C HIS A 82 15.08 -8.68 -11.65
N ASP A 83 14.12 -9.53 -11.97
CA ASP A 83 13.31 -9.40 -13.18
C ASP A 83 12.49 -8.11 -13.19
N VAL A 84 11.76 -7.81 -12.12
CA VAL A 84 10.87 -6.63 -12.08
C VAL A 84 11.65 -5.31 -11.99
N ILE A 85 12.83 -5.28 -11.35
CA ILE A 85 13.74 -4.13 -11.38
C ILE A 85 14.26 -3.92 -12.81
N LYS A 86 14.77 -4.96 -13.47
CA LYS A 86 15.29 -4.89 -14.83
C LYS A 86 14.24 -4.42 -15.84
N ASN A 87 13.01 -4.85 -15.66
CA ASN A 87 11.89 -4.49 -16.55
C ASN A 87 11.23 -3.15 -16.19
N GLY A 88 11.72 -2.44 -15.17
CA GLY A 88 11.18 -1.16 -14.72
C GLY A 88 9.76 -1.26 -14.15
N LYS A 89 9.36 -2.44 -13.66
CA LYS A 89 8.03 -2.66 -13.08
C LYS A 89 7.97 -2.44 -11.57
N PHE A 90 9.14 -2.37 -10.92
CA PHE A 90 9.26 -2.08 -9.50
C PHE A 90 10.33 -1.01 -9.26
N SER A 91 10.02 -0.07 -8.37
CA SER A 91 10.95 0.90 -7.80
C SER A 91 10.65 1.10 -6.32
N ALA A 92 11.57 1.74 -5.58
CA ALA A 92 11.37 2.01 -4.16
C ALA A 92 11.82 3.42 -3.80
N THR A 93 11.08 4.06 -2.88
CA THR A 93 11.36 5.43 -2.40
C THR A 93 11.09 5.56 -0.90
N THR A 94 11.69 6.57 -0.27
CA THR A 94 11.30 7.00 1.09
C THR A 94 10.18 8.03 1.07
N ASN A 95 9.84 8.58 -0.09
CA ASN A 95 8.91 9.69 -0.22
C ASN A 95 7.49 9.19 -0.60
N ILE A 96 6.58 9.24 0.36
CA ILE A 96 5.17 8.87 0.17
C ILE A 96 4.45 9.81 -0.81
N GLU A 97 4.83 11.09 -0.85
CA GLU A 97 4.26 12.10 -1.75
C GLU A 97 4.59 11.85 -3.23
N GLU A 98 5.69 11.13 -3.50
CA GLU A 98 6.06 10.71 -4.84
C GLU A 98 5.21 9.51 -5.31
N ALA A 99 4.86 8.62 -4.40
CA ALA A 99 4.21 7.35 -4.71
C ALA A 99 2.68 7.46 -4.78
N VAL A 100 2.05 7.98 -3.73
CA VAL A 100 0.60 7.92 -3.54
C VAL A 100 -0.21 8.69 -4.58
N PRO A 101 0.12 9.96 -4.92
CA PRO A 101 -0.70 10.73 -5.88
C PRO A 101 -0.75 10.10 -7.29
N ASN A 102 0.21 9.25 -7.60
CA ASN A 102 0.33 8.59 -8.89
C ASN A 102 -0.14 7.13 -8.88
N SER A 103 -0.78 6.68 -7.81
CA SER A 103 -1.20 5.29 -7.65
C SER A 103 -2.72 5.17 -7.57
N ASP A 104 -3.25 4.13 -8.19
CA ASP A 104 -4.66 3.80 -8.22
C ASP A 104 -5.02 2.84 -7.06
N LEU A 105 -4.04 2.05 -6.62
CA LEU A 105 -4.14 1.13 -5.48
C LEU A 105 -3.03 1.44 -4.47
N ILE A 106 -3.41 1.70 -3.24
CA ILE A 106 -2.51 1.93 -2.12
C ILE A 106 -2.67 0.81 -1.10
N LEU A 107 -1.62 0.04 -0.87
CA LEU A 107 -1.62 -1.06 0.09
C LEU A 107 -0.76 -0.67 1.30
N LEU A 108 -1.34 -0.78 2.49
CA LEU A 108 -0.68 -0.48 3.76
C LEU A 108 -0.26 -1.78 4.44
N SER A 109 1.06 -2.04 4.48
CA SER A 109 1.68 -3.21 5.11
C SER A 109 2.62 -2.78 6.24
N LEU A 110 2.05 -2.05 7.21
CA LEU A 110 2.77 -1.41 8.29
C LEU A 110 2.82 -2.30 9.55
N PRO A 111 3.88 -2.21 10.36
CA PRO A 111 3.95 -2.95 11.61
C PRO A 111 2.89 -2.44 12.61
N THR A 112 2.26 -3.38 13.31
CA THR A 112 1.31 -3.12 14.39
C THR A 112 1.76 -3.89 15.64
N PRO A 113 2.86 -3.47 16.27
CA PRO A 113 3.40 -4.16 17.43
C PRO A 113 2.45 -4.06 18.61
N MET A 114 2.50 -5.06 19.49
CA MET A 114 1.78 -5.03 20.78
C MET A 114 2.73 -4.60 21.89
N ASP A 115 2.21 -3.85 22.85
CA ASP A 115 2.92 -3.54 24.09
C ASP A 115 2.88 -4.70 25.09
N GLU A 116 3.48 -4.50 26.28
CA GLU A 116 3.52 -5.51 27.36
C GLU A 116 2.14 -5.88 27.91
N ASN A 117 1.11 -5.06 27.66
CA ASN A 117 -0.28 -5.29 28.05
C ASN A 117 -1.13 -5.87 26.93
N ASN A 118 -0.52 -6.30 25.82
CA ASN A 118 -1.18 -6.76 24.59
C ASN A 118 -2.07 -5.68 23.93
N ILE A 119 -1.72 -4.39 24.11
CA ILE A 119 -2.39 -3.29 23.43
C ILE A 119 -1.63 -3.02 22.11
N PRO A 120 -2.32 -3.08 20.94
CA PRO A 120 -1.68 -2.82 19.66
C PRO A 120 -1.34 -1.34 19.48
N ASP A 121 -0.15 -1.08 18.94
CA ASP A 121 0.26 0.27 18.54
C ASP A 121 -0.03 0.52 17.06
N TYR A 122 -1.01 1.37 16.78
CA TYR A 122 -1.41 1.79 15.44
C TYR A 122 -0.83 3.15 15.03
N SER A 123 0.17 3.68 15.72
CA SER A 123 0.77 4.99 15.45
C SER A 123 1.25 5.13 14.00
N ALA A 124 1.86 4.08 13.45
CA ALA A 124 2.31 4.07 12.06
C ALA A 124 1.14 4.19 11.07
N LEU A 125 0.05 3.45 11.30
CA LEU A 125 -1.16 3.53 10.47
C LEU A 125 -1.82 4.91 10.55
N ARG A 126 -1.93 5.49 11.76
CA ARG A 126 -2.48 6.85 11.96
C ARG A 126 -1.64 7.91 11.25
N THR A 127 -0.32 7.78 11.32
CA THR A 127 0.61 8.71 10.64
C THR A 127 0.41 8.65 9.13
N VAL A 128 0.38 7.44 8.56
CA VAL A 128 0.16 7.27 7.12
C VAL A 128 -1.25 7.75 6.72
N ALA A 129 -2.30 7.43 7.49
CA ALA A 129 -3.64 7.93 7.24
C ALA A 129 -3.71 9.48 7.22
N SER A 130 -2.96 10.15 8.11
CA SER A 130 -2.84 11.60 8.11
C SER A 130 -2.19 12.13 6.84
N ASN A 131 -1.12 11.50 6.37
CA ASN A 131 -0.48 11.88 5.11
C ASN A 131 -1.44 11.66 3.92
N LEU A 132 -2.16 10.54 3.90
CA LEU A 132 -3.15 10.23 2.86
C LEU A 132 -4.25 11.30 2.78
N SER A 133 -4.65 11.91 3.90
CA SER A 133 -5.64 13.00 3.90
C SER A 133 -5.32 14.13 2.93
N ASP A 134 -4.03 14.41 2.72
CA ASP A 134 -3.56 15.51 1.89
C ASP A 134 -3.20 15.09 0.46
N ILE A 135 -2.72 13.85 0.28
CA ILE A 135 -2.08 13.41 -0.96
C ILE A 135 -2.84 12.32 -1.73
N LEU A 136 -3.82 11.64 -1.11
CA LEU A 136 -4.57 10.57 -1.77
C LEU A 136 -5.37 11.13 -2.95
N SER A 137 -5.25 10.51 -4.12
CA SER A 137 -6.04 10.89 -5.28
C SER A 137 -7.49 10.39 -5.17
N PRO A 138 -8.47 11.13 -5.70
CA PRO A 138 -9.82 10.61 -5.86
C PRO A 138 -9.83 9.31 -6.65
N ASP A 139 -10.79 8.44 -6.36
CA ASP A 139 -10.99 7.14 -7.01
C ASP A 139 -9.87 6.10 -6.73
N SER A 140 -8.96 6.40 -5.80
CA SER A 140 -7.98 5.42 -5.33
C SER A 140 -8.62 4.39 -4.40
N LEU A 141 -8.10 3.17 -4.43
CA LEU A 141 -8.44 2.12 -3.48
C LEU A 141 -7.34 1.98 -2.43
N VAL A 142 -7.70 2.12 -1.15
CA VAL A 142 -6.79 1.88 -0.02
C VAL A 142 -7.10 0.53 0.61
N ILE A 143 -6.10 -0.34 0.70
CA ILE A 143 -6.18 -1.66 1.32
C ILE A 143 -5.26 -1.68 2.54
N VAL A 144 -5.77 -2.10 3.69
CA VAL A 144 -4.98 -2.34 4.90
C VAL A 144 -4.68 -3.84 5.01
N GLU A 145 -3.41 -4.22 4.81
CA GLU A 145 -2.91 -5.59 4.96
C GLU A 145 -2.44 -5.87 6.39
N SER A 146 -2.14 -4.81 7.15
CA SER A 146 -1.73 -4.91 8.56
C SER A 146 -2.80 -5.58 9.42
N THR A 147 -2.36 -6.29 10.46
CA THR A 147 -3.28 -6.86 11.46
C THR A 147 -3.87 -5.75 12.31
N ILE A 148 -5.19 -5.61 12.28
CA ILE A 148 -5.93 -4.57 13.00
C ILE A 148 -7.16 -5.16 13.69
N GLU A 149 -7.64 -4.46 14.72
CA GLU A 149 -8.89 -4.82 15.38
C GLU A 149 -10.12 -4.46 14.52
N PRO A 150 -11.24 -5.17 14.70
CA PRO A 150 -12.49 -4.83 14.03
C PRO A 150 -12.93 -3.40 14.38
N GLY A 151 -13.34 -2.63 13.37
CA GLY A 151 -13.82 -1.25 13.52
C GLY A 151 -12.73 -0.18 13.34
N PHE A 152 -11.44 -0.50 13.47
CA PHE A 152 -10.36 0.50 13.37
C PHE A 152 -10.36 1.28 12.03
N ILE A 153 -10.71 0.63 10.93
CA ILE A 153 -10.78 1.33 9.63
C ILE A 153 -11.92 2.33 9.63
N GLU A 154 -13.12 1.90 10.01
CA GLU A 154 -14.33 2.72 9.96
C GLU A 154 -14.29 3.84 11.00
N ASP A 155 -13.87 3.52 12.22
CA ASP A 155 -13.94 4.45 13.36
C ASP A 155 -12.78 5.46 13.37
N GLU A 156 -11.57 5.05 12.95
CA GLU A 156 -10.41 5.91 13.01
C GLU A 156 -9.85 6.29 11.64
N MET A 157 -9.44 5.31 10.80
CA MET A 157 -8.70 5.61 9.58
C MET A 157 -9.50 6.46 8.59
N VAL A 158 -10.77 6.11 8.37
CA VAL A 158 -11.67 6.88 7.50
C VAL A 158 -11.80 8.30 8.02
N SER A 159 -12.00 8.48 9.34
CA SER A 159 -12.11 9.80 9.96
C SER A 159 -10.84 10.64 9.78
N ILE A 160 -9.66 10.04 9.87
CA ILE A 160 -8.38 10.73 9.67
C ILE A 160 -8.22 11.13 8.20
N ILE A 161 -8.44 10.21 7.25
CA ILE A 161 -8.25 10.46 5.81
C ILE A 161 -9.24 11.52 5.30
N THR A 162 -10.47 11.54 5.81
CA THR A 162 -11.51 12.50 5.38
C THR A 162 -11.46 13.84 6.13
N LYS A 163 -10.58 13.99 7.12
CA LYS A 163 -10.51 15.18 7.99
C LYS A 163 -10.34 16.50 7.23
N SER A 164 -9.61 16.48 6.12
CA SER A 164 -9.42 17.68 5.27
C SER A 164 -10.69 18.11 4.53
N GLY A 165 -11.72 17.27 4.49
CA GLY A 165 -12.94 17.49 3.68
C GLY A 165 -12.75 17.36 2.17
N ARG A 166 -11.54 16.98 1.72
CA ARG A 166 -11.19 16.82 0.31
C ARG A 166 -11.73 15.53 -0.28
N LEU A 167 -11.81 14.49 0.54
CA LEU A 167 -12.26 13.15 0.17
C LEU A 167 -13.44 12.73 1.05
N SER A 168 -14.31 11.90 0.50
CA SER A 168 -15.42 11.24 1.18
C SER A 168 -15.29 9.74 0.96
N ALA A 169 -15.26 8.96 2.02
CA ALA A 169 -15.19 7.50 1.92
C ALA A 169 -16.42 6.96 1.18
N THR A 170 -16.22 5.95 0.35
CA THR A 170 -17.25 5.30 -0.49
C THR A 170 -17.81 6.14 -1.65
N GLU A 171 -17.48 7.42 -1.72
CA GLU A 171 -17.85 8.29 -2.85
C GLU A 171 -16.69 8.49 -3.81
N ASN A 172 -15.49 8.75 -3.29
CA ASN A 172 -14.32 9.05 -4.11
C ASN A 172 -12.98 8.46 -3.59
N PHE A 173 -13.03 7.50 -2.65
CA PHE A 173 -11.94 6.55 -2.39
C PHE A 173 -12.45 5.31 -1.63
#